data_7437435af606dc514bff80eb2e9b6523
#
_entry.id   7437435af606dc514bff80eb2e9b6523
#
_cell.length_a   1.000
_cell.length_b   1.000
_cell.length_c   1.000
_cell.angle_alpha   90.00
_cell.angle_beta   90.00
_cell.angle_gamma   90.00
#
_symmetry.space_group_name_H-M   'P 1'
#
loop_
_entity.id
_entity.type
_entity.pdbx_description
1 polymer ?
#
loop_
_entity_poly.entity_id
_entity_poly.type
_entity_poly.pdbx_seq_one_letter_code
_entity_poly.pdbx_strand_id
1 'polypeptide(L)'
;MFHELYVRWAQFGVFCPMMRSHGADAPREIFLYGKAGEPVYDALVDAIKLRYSLMPYIYSTSWEVSHRNSTFMRALFMDFLSDPKTWNMGSEYMFGSSFLVAPVLHAQYTPEQAQQILKENEGWGCKAQESDIPLLSVDFTQSKEMELYLPAGSQWYDFWTNEVAEGGQKLKVTTVFNRIPLYVRAGSIVPLGPDVQYVTEKKWDNLKVCVYPGADGNFVLYEDEGNNYNYENGAYTEIPMIWNDAKRTLTIDARRGCYEGM
;
A
#
# COMPACT_ATOMS: atom_id res chain seq x y z
N MET A 1 -3.29 16.74 -16.69
CA MET A 1 -2.15 17.03 -15.81
C MET A 1 -2.39 16.56 -14.39
N PHE A 2 -3.49 16.92 -13.78
CA PHE A 2 -3.89 16.42 -12.45
C PHE A 2 -4.02 14.88 -12.39
N HIS A 3 -4.26 14.22 -13.50
CA HIS A 3 -4.47 12.77 -13.62
C HIS A 3 -3.31 11.96 -13.05
N GLU A 4 -2.07 12.21 -13.47
CA GLU A 4 -0.92 11.49 -12.92
C GLU A 4 -0.75 11.74 -11.43
N LEU A 5 -0.83 12.99 -11.00
CA LEU A 5 -0.72 13.38 -9.60
C LEU A 5 -1.78 12.65 -8.77
N TYR A 6 -3.03 12.63 -9.21
CA TYR A 6 -4.12 11.98 -8.48
C TYR A 6 -3.94 10.46 -8.38
N VAL A 7 -3.50 9.81 -9.46
CA VAL A 7 -3.19 8.37 -9.44
C VAL A 7 -2.05 8.08 -8.46
N ARG A 8 -0.95 8.87 -8.48
CA ARG A 8 0.17 8.66 -7.55
C ARG A 8 -0.24 8.89 -6.08
N TRP A 9 -1.08 9.88 -5.81
CA TRP A 9 -1.65 10.08 -4.48
C TRP A 9 -2.59 8.96 -4.06
N ALA A 10 -3.41 8.42 -4.97
CA ALA A 10 -4.27 7.27 -4.68
C ALA A 10 -3.43 6.02 -4.37
N GLN A 11 -2.38 5.76 -5.13
CA GLN A 11 -1.44 4.65 -4.89
C GLN A 11 -0.73 4.78 -3.54
N PHE A 12 -0.25 5.99 -3.20
CA PHE A 12 0.31 6.26 -1.88
C PHE A 12 -0.73 6.06 -0.77
N GLY A 13 -1.96 6.54 -0.99
CA GLY A 13 -3.07 6.41 -0.05
C GLY A 13 -3.40 4.97 0.34
N VAL A 14 -3.19 4.00 -0.57
CA VAL A 14 -3.36 2.56 -0.27
C VAL A 14 -2.54 2.15 0.95
N PHE A 15 -1.35 2.72 1.10
CA PHE A 15 -0.37 2.40 2.15
C PHE A 15 -0.26 3.51 3.21
N CYS A 16 -1.37 4.19 3.45
CA CYS A 16 -1.56 5.10 4.59
C CYS A 16 -2.56 4.49 5.59
N PRO A 17 -2.51 4.86 6.87
CA PRO A 17 -3.51 4.42 7.85
C PRO A 17 -4.94 4.72 7.40
N MET A 18 -5.16 5.92 6.86
CA MET A 18 -6.44 6.34 6.28
C MET A 18 -6.26 6.72 4.81
N MET A 19 -7.12 6.19 3.95
CA MET A 19 -7.22 6.55 2.55
C MET A 19 -8.55 7.24 2.30
N ARG A 20 -8.50 8.43 1.68
CA ARG A 20 -9.69 9.21 1.36
C ARG A 20 -9.47 10.05 0.11
N SER A 21 -10.43 10.04 -0.81
CA SER A 21 -10.57 11.08 -1.82
C SER A 21 -11.41 12.21 -1.25
N HIS A 22 -10.90 13.44 -1.31
CA HIS A 22 -11.58 14.62 -0.77
C HIS A 22 -11.45 15.81 -1.71
N GLY A 23 -12.58 16.45 -2.01
CA GLY A 23 -12.63 17.71 -2.73
C GLY A 23 -13.52 18.70 -1.98
N ALA A 24 -12.97 19.88 -1.65
CA ALA A 24 -13.74 20.95 -1.04
C ALA A 24 -14.47 21.78 -2.12
N ASP A 25 -13.72 22.26 -3.11
CA ASP A 25 -14.23 23.16 -4.15
C ASP A 25 -14.40 22.49 -5.52
N ALA A 26 -13.84 21.29 -5.67
CA ALA A 26 -13.95 20.49 -6.89
C ALA A 26 -14.19 19.02 -6.55
N PRO A 27 -15.16 18.35 -7.22
CA PRO A 27 -15.38 16.92 -7.06
C PRO A 27 -14.12 16.11 -7.36
N ARG A 28 -13.96 14.96 -6.66
CA ARG A 28 -12.80 14.06 -6.80
C ARG A 28 -13.23 12.61 -7.01
N GLU A 29 -14.44 12.39 -7.44
CA GLU A 29 -14.95 11.07 -7.78
C GLU A 29 -14.21 10.50 -8.98
N ILE A 30 -13.84 9.21 -8.92
CA ILE A 30 -12.99 8.57 -9.92
C ILE A 30 -13.58 8.60 -11.34
N PHE A 31 -14.92 8.58 -11.48
CA PHE A 31 -15.58 8.63 -12.77
C PHE A 31 -15.42 9.98 -13.52
N LEU A 32 -14.96 11.02 -12.83
CA LEU A 32 -14.62 12.32 -13.43
C LEU A 32 -13.27 12.28 -14.16
N TYR A 33 -12.45 11.26 -13.90
CA TYR A 33 -11.11 11.09 -14.46
C TYR A 33 -11.06 10.01 -15.55
N GLY A 34 -12.22 9.58 -16.03
CA GLY A 34 -12.35 8.61 -17.09
C GLY A 34 -13.40 7.55 -16.82
N LYS A 35 -13.42 6.53 -17.64
CA LYS A 35 -14.32 5.37 -17.57
C LYS A 35 -13.54 4.08 -17.72
N ALA A 36 -14.19 2.96 -17.45
CA ALA A 36 -13.60 1.63 -17.55
C ALA A 36 -12.91 1.40 -18.91
N GLY A 37 -11.69 0.93 -18.89
CA GLY A 37 -10.79 0.77 -20.04
C GLY A 37 -9.88 1.98 -20.31
N GLU A 38 -10.05 3.08 -19.60
CA GLU A 38 -9.15 4.24 -19.69
C GLU A 38 -8.08 4.20 -18.59
N PRO A 39 -6.79 4.49 -18.92
CA PRO A 39 -5.67 4.23 -18.00
C PRO A 39 -5.78 4.88 -16.62
N VAL A 40 -6.30 6.11 -16.55
CA VAL A 40 -6.42 6.86 -15.30
C VAL A 40 -7.50 6.25 -14.40
N TYR A 41 -8.67 5.99 -14.97
CA TYR A 41 -9.78 5.37 -14.24
C TYR A 41 -9.40 3.98 -13.74
N ASP A 42 -8.83 3.16 -14.61
CA ASP A 42 -8.44 1.79 -14.26
C ASP A 42 -7.35 1.79 -13.17
N ALA A 43 -6.36 2.69 -13.24
CA ALA A 43 -5.34 2.82 -12.21
C ALA A 43 -5.90 3.24 -10.84
N LEU A 44 -6.92 4.11 -10.81
CA LEU A 44 -7.61 4.49 -9.57
C LEU A 44 -8.43 3.33 -9.00
N VAL A 45 -9.13 2.59 -9.86
CA VAL A 45 -9.89 1.39 -9.46
C VAL A 45 -8.95 0.31 -8.93
N ASP A 46 -7.80 0.07 -9.60
CA ASP A 46 -6.79 -0.90 -9.15
C ASP A 46 -6.26 -0.55 -7.76
N ALA A 47 -5.98 0.75 -7.50
CA ALA A 47 -5.54 1.20 -6.19
C ALA A 47 -6.60 0.94 -5.09
N ILE A 48 -7.87 1.23 -5.37
CA ILE A 48 -8.97 0.97 -4.43
C ILE A 48 -9.14 -0.53 -4.18
N LYS A 49 -9.13 -1.34 -5.22
CA LYS A 49 -9.23 -2.81 -5.10
C LYS A 49 -8.06 -3.38 -4.31
N LEU A 50 -6.84 -2.89 -4.54
CA LEU A 50 -5.68 -3.30 -3.74
C LEU A 50 -5.89 -2.97 -2.26
N ARG A 51 -6.38 -1.77 -1.93
CA ARG A 51 -6.69 -1.38 -0.55
C ARG A 51 -7.69 -2.34 0.09
N TYR A 52 -8.77 -2.69 -0.61
CA TYR A 52 -9.76 -3.62 -0.11
C TYR A 52 -9.21 -5.04 0.06
N SER A 53 -8.41 -5.52 -0.87
CA SER A 53 -7.78 -6.84 -0.74
C SER A 53 -6.81 -6.93 0.45
N LEU A 54 -6.14 -5.83 0.78
CA LEU A 54 -5.25 -5.73 1.95
C LEU A 54 -5.99 -5.51 3.28
N MET A 55 -7.31 -5.40 3.30
CA MET A 55 -8.06 -5.04 4.50
C MET A 55 -7.81 -5.99 5.69
N PRO A 56 -7.72 -7.33 5.53
CA PRO A 56 -7.39 -8.22 6.65
C PRO A 56 -6.01 -7.93 7.25
N TYR A 57 -5.01 -7.61 6.42
CA TYR A 57 -3.69 -7.21 6.86
C TYR A 57 -3.72 -5.85 7.57
N ILE A 58 -4.41 -4.87 6.97
CA ILE A 58 -4.51 -3.51 7.49
C ILE A 58 -5.24 -3.49 8.83
N TYR A 59 -6.34 -4.21 8.95
CA TYR A 59 -7.15 -4.26 10.17
C TYR A 59 -6.39 -4.92 11.32
N SER A 60 -5.70 -6.04 11.04
CA SER A 60 -4.84 -6.70 12.01
C SER A 60 -3.66 -5.82 12.44
N THR A 61 -3.06 -5.07 11.50
CA THR A 61 -2.00 -4.11 11.82
C THR A 61 -2.55 -2.95 12.67
N SER A 62 -3.81 -2.49 12.44
CA SER A 62 -4.46 -1.49 13.28
C SER A 62 -4.59 -1.95 14.73
N TRP A 63 -4.94 -3.22 14.93
CA TRP A 63 -4.99 -3.84 16.25
C TRP A 63 -3.61 -3.79 16.94
N GLU A 64 -2.54 -4.16 16.24
CA GLU A 64 -1.19 -4.08 16.79
C GLU A 64 -0.76 -2.66 17.14
N VAL A 65 -1.15 -1.67 16.33
CA VAL A 65 -0.90 -0.25 16.62
C VAL A 65 -1.61 0.17 17.92
N SER A 66 -2.87 -0.18 18.10
CA SER A 66 -3.67 0.23 19.24
C SER A 66 -3.31 -0.51 20.53
N HIS A 67 -2.97 -1.81 20.45
CA HIS A 67 -2.85 -2.69 21.62
C HIS A 67 -1.41 -3.13 21.92
N ARG A 68 -0.49 -3.04 20.94
CA ARG A 68 0.91 -3.46 21.10
C ARG A 68 1.92 -2.34 20.88
N ASN A 69 1.44 -1.09 20.80
CA ASN A 69 2.26 0.10 20.58
C ASN A 69 3.13 0.01 19.31
N SER A 70 2.62 -0.64 18.27
CA SER A 70 3.25 -0.69 16.94
C SER A 70 2.97 0.59 16.16
N THR A 71 3.43 0.69 14.93
CA THR A 71 3.14 1.80 14.02
C THR A 71 2.80 1.28 12.63
N PHE A 72 1.90 1.97 11.92
CA PHE A 72 1.56 1.63 10.55
C PHE A 72 2.67 1.99 9.56
N MET A 73 2.97 3.28 9.47
CA MET A 73 4.01 3.83 8.62
C MET A 73 5.29 3.95 9.46
N ARG A 74 6.30 3.21 9.06
CA ARG A 74 7.54 3.06 9.81
C ARG A 74 8.70 3.57 8.97
N ALA A 75 9.46 4.54 9.48
CA ALA A 75 10.71 4.91 8.84
C ALA A 75 11.65 3.68 8.80
N LEU A 76 12.39 3.53 7.70
CA LEU A 76 13.20 2.32 7.49
C LEU A 76 14.19 2.06 8.63
N PHE A 77 14.76 3.10 9.25
CA PHE A 77 15.68 2.94 10.39
C PHE A 77 15.04 2.27 11.61
N MET A 78 13.71 2.31 11.77
CA MET A 78 13.03 1.66 12.90
C MET A 78 13.16 0.13 12.85
N ASP A 79 13.20 -0.44 11.67
CA ASP A 79 13.33 -1.88 11.44
C ASP A 79 14.74 -2.31 11.01
N PHE A 80 15.55 -1.39 10.48
CA PHE A 80 16.85 -1.66 9.88
C PHE A 80 17.97 -0.76 10.47
N LEU A 81 17.98 -0.62 11.79
CA LEU A 81 18.92 0.29 12.49
C LEU A 81 20.41 -0.01 12.20
N SER A 82 20.74 -1.27 11.93
CA SER A 82 22.10 -1.70 11.56
C SER A 82 22.50 -1.33 10.14
N ASP A 83 21.59 -0.82 9.32
CA ASP A 83 21.85 -0.38 7.95
C ASP A 83 21.85 1.16 7.87
N PRO A 84 23.04 1.82 7.87
CA PRO A 84 23.12 3.28 7.90
C PRO A 84 22.48 3.98 6.70
N LYS A 85 22.27 3.28 5.56
CA LYS A 85 21.61 3.84 4.39
C LYS A 85 20.13 4.12 4.62
N THR A 86 19.52 3.47 5.62
CA THR A 86 18.11 3.67 5.98
C THR A 86 17.86 4.89 6.86
N TRP A 87 18.89 5.46 7.50
CA TRP A 87 18.71 6.47 8.55
C TRP A 87 18.11 7.80 8.06
N ASN A 88 18.43 8.16 6.83
CA ASN A 88 17.94 9.40 6.21
C ASN A 88 17.08 9.13 4.95
N MET A 89 16.48 7.93 4.85
CA MET A 89 15.63 7.56 3.74
C MET A 89 14.24 8.17 3.91
N GLY A 90 13.93 9.21 3.14
CA GLY A 90 12.64 9.89 3.15
C GLY A 90 11.69 9.50 2.01
N SER A 91 12.18 8.73 1.05
CA SER A 91 11.42 8.34 -0.15
C SER A 91 10.74 6.97 -0.05
N GLU A 92 11.05 6.22 1.00
CA GLU A 92 10.60 4.84 1.19
C GLU A 92 10.28 4.61 2.66
N TYR A 93 9.35 3.70 2.92
CA TYR A 93 8.95 3.36 4.30
C TYR A 93 8.38 1.94 4.37
N MET A 94 8.34 1.37 5.59
CA MET A 94 7.59 0.15 5.85
C MET A 94 6.13 0.47 6.14
N PHE A 95 5.22 -0.31 5.57
CA PHE A 95 3.80 -0.31 5.94
C PHE A 95 3.50 -1.61 6.70
N GLY A 96 3.27 -1.48 7.99
CA GLY A 96 3.37 -2.60 8.92
C GLY A 96 4.77 -3.21 8.91
N SER A 97 4.88 -4.49 9.24
CA SER A 97 6.15 -5.21 9.28
C SER A 97 6.56 -5.85 7.95
N SER A 98 5.62 -5.92 6.98
CA SER A 98 5.78 -6.75 5.79
C SER A 98 6.13 -5.98 4.53
N PHE A 99 5.55 -4.80 4.31
CA PHE A 99 5.66 -4.08 3.04
C PHE A 99 6.68 -2.95 3.08
N LEU A 100 7.61 -2.96 2.13
CA LEU A 100 8.41 -1.80 1.75
C LEU A 100 7.67 -1.08 0.62
N VAL A 101 7.31 0.16 0.86
CA VAL A 101 6.59 1.03 -0.08
C VAL A 101 7.54 2.09 -0.60
N ALA A 102 7.69 2.17 -1.92
CA ALA A 102 8.51 3.16 -2.60
C ALA A 102 7.64 4.00 -3.56
N PRO A 103 6.95 5.04 -3.05
CA PRO A 103 6.08 5.87 -3.87
C PRO A 103 6.84 6.57 -5.00
N VAL A 104 6.18 6.72 -6.15
CA VAL A 104 6.70 7.55 -7.24
C VAL A 104 6.46 9.02 -6.86
N LEU A 105 7.52 9.70 -6.43
CA LEU A 105 7.46 11.07 -5.87
C LEU A 105 7.58 12.18 -6.93
N HIS A 106 7.94 11.84 -8.15
CA HIS A 106 8.13 12.78 -9.24
C HIS A 106 7.26 12.38 -10.43
N ALA A 107 6.78 13.38 -11.16
CA ALA A 107 6.03 13.15 -12.40
C ALA A 107 6.92 12.41 -13.42
N GLN A 108 6.40 11.32 -13.98
CA GLN A 108 7.07 10.51 -14.99
C GLN A 108 6.45 10.66 -16.38
N TYR A 109 5.19 11.06 -16.43
CA TYR A 109 4.40 11.19 -17.67
C TYR A 109 4.00 12.63 -17.95
N THR A 110 3.82 13.45 -16.91
CA THR A 110 3.46 14.86 -17.07
C THR A 110 4.63 15.65 -17.65
N PRO A 111 4.48 16.31 -18.82
CA PRO A 111 5.56 17.05 -19.45
C PRO A 111 6.11 18.18 -18.57
N GLU A 112 7.40 18.49 -18.69
CA GLU A 112 8.07 19.53 -17.89
C GLU A 112 7.41 20.90 -17.99
N GLN A 113 6.95 21.29 -19.18
CA GLN A 113 6.23 22.56 -19.37
C GLN A 113 4.97 22.64 -18.52
N ALA A 114 4.21 21.52 -18.43
CA ALA A 114 3.04 21.45 -17.59
C ALA A 114 3.40 21.47 -16.09
N GLN A 115 4.50 20.85 -15.70
CA GLN A 115 5.01 20.90 -14.33
C GLN A 115 5.46 22.32 -13.93
N GLN A 116 6.05 23.05 -14.84
CA GLN A 116 6.47 24.44 -14.62
C GLN A 116 5.25 25.37 -14.43
N ILE A 117 4.23 25.24 -15.26
CA ILE A 117 2.96 25.99 -15.11
C ILE A 117 2.32 25.72 -13.72
N LEU A 118 2.38 24.48 -13.24
CA LEU A 118 1.89 24.14 -11.89
C LEU A 118 2.68 24.86 -10.80
N LYS A 119 4.02 24.85 -10.88
CA LYS A 119 4.87 25.51 -9.89
C LYS A 119 4.65 27.03 -9.84
N GLU A 120 4.48 27.65 -10.99
CA GLU A 120 4.22 29.10 -11.08
C GLU A 120 2.84 29.48 -10.52
N ASN A 121 1.92 28.50 -10.41
CA ASN A 121 0.57 28.68 -9.91
C ASN A 121 0.36 28.01 -8.54
N GLU A 122 1.41 27.63 -7.82
CA GLU A 122 1.31 27.14 -6.45
C GLU A 122 0.93 28.27 -5.49
N GLY A 123 -0.15 28.09 -4.74
CA GLY A 123 -0.56 28.98 -3.67
C GLY A 123 -2.08 29.06 -3.47
N TRP A 124 -2.47 29.48 -2.27
CA TRP A 124 -3.86 29.76 -1.94
C TRP A 124 -4.40 30.92 -2.80
N GLY A 125 -5.43 30.66 -3.59
CA GLY A 125 -6.04 31.68 -4.44
C GLY A 125 -5.51 31.72 -5.87
N CYS A 126 -4.62 30.84 -6.28
CA CYS A 126 -4.18 30.72 -7.67
C CYS A 126 -5.33 30.22 -8.55
N LYS A 127 -5.62 30.99 -9.61
CA LYS A 127 -6.72 30.73 -10.54
C LYS A 127 -6.28 30.00 -11.82
N ALA A 128 -5.23 29.20 -11.77
CA ALA A 128 -4.88 28.39 -12.94
C ALA A 128 -6.04 27.42 -13.20
N GLN A 129 -6.79 27.66 -14.25
CA GLN A 129 -7.81 26.74 -14.72
C GLN A 129 -7.12 25.61 -15.50
N GLU A 130 -7.66 24.42 -15.41
CA GLU A 130 -7.18 23.26 -16.19
C GLU A 130 -7.19 23.55 -17.72
N SER A 131 -8.00 24.52 -18.17
CA SER A 131 -8.06 25.04 -19.54
C SER A 131 -6.79 25.78 -20.00
N ASP A 132 -5.97 26.27 -19.08
CA ASP A 132 -4.76 27.04 -19.40
C ASP A 132 -3.55 26.12 -19.69
N ILE A 133 -3.73 24.83 -19.52
CA ILE A 133 -2.71 23.82 -19.76
C ILE A 133 -3.00 23.17 -21.11
N PRO A 134 -2.06 23.17 -22.05
CA PRO A 134 -2.25 22.48 -23.31
C PRO A 134 -2.68 21.03 -23.05
N LEU A 135 -3.73 20.58 -23.70
CA LEU A 135 -4.14 19.16 -23.75
C LEU A 135 -3.04 18.38 -24.48
N LEU A 136 -1.98 18.06 -23.74
CA LEU A 136 -0.93 17.20 -24.22
C LEU A 136 -1.43 15.75 -24.08
N SER A 137 -1.45 15.03 -25.19
CA SER A 137 -1.74 13.59 -25.15
C SER A 137 -0.61 12.90 -24.40
N VAL A 138 -0.92 12.41 -23.20
CA VAL A 138 0.03 11.68 -22.37
C VAL A 138 -0.19 10.18 -22.62
N ASP A 139 0.87 9.49 -23.01
CA ASP A 139 0.84 8.04 -23.17
C ASP A 139 1.20 7.36 -21.83
N PHE A 140 0.18 6.99 -21.07
CA PHE A 140 0.33 6.26 -19.80
C PHE A 140 0.66 4.78 -19.96
N THR A 141 0.74 4.26 -21.21
CA THR A 141 1.04 2.82 -21.44
C THR A 141 2.53 2.52 -21.38
N GLN A 142 3.37 3.54 -21.53
CA GLN A 142 4.82 3.38 -21.47
C GLN A 142 5.29 3.07 -20.06
N SER A 143 6.19 2.11 -19.92
CA SER A 143 6.91 1.90 -18.67
C SER A 143 7.97 2.98 -18.48
N LYS A 144 8.21 3.34 -17.22
CA LYS A 144 9.26 4.27 -16.78
C LYS A 144 10.21 3.55 -15.84
N GLU A 145 11.20 4.25 -15.30
CA GLU A 145 12.16 3.68 -14.37
C GLU A 145 12.34 4.59 -13.16
N MET A 146 12.63 3.98 -12.01
CA MET A 146 13.10 4.67 -10.84
C MET A 146 14.13 3.82 -10.07
N GLU A 147 14.88 4.45 -9.18
CA GLU A 147 15.78 3.77 -8.25
C GLU A 147 15.13 3.72 -6.87
N LEU A 148 15.22 2.59 -6.21
CA LEU A 148 14.83 2.40 -4.82
C LEU A 148 15.91 1.64 -4.06
N TYR A 149 15.83 1.63 -2.73
CA TYR A 149 16.78 0.93 -1.88
C TYR A 149 16.09 -0.23 -1.13
N LEU A 150 16.62 -1.42 -1.25
CA LEU A 150 16.20 -2.56 -0.43
C LEU A 150 17.08 -2.66 0.81
N PRO A 151 16.55 -2.48 2.03
CA PRO A 151 17.32 -2.54 3.27
C PRO A 151 18.05 -3.87 3.45
N ALA A 152 19.25 -3.81 4.00
CA ALA A 152 20.09 -4.97 4.27
C ALA A 152 19.50 -5.87 5.37
N GLY A 153 19.92 -7.14 5.37
CA GLY A 153 19.53 -8.12 6.40
C GLY A 153 18.23 -8.87 6.11
N SER A 154 17.67 -8.71 4.91
CA SER A 154 16.53 -9.48 4.45
C SER A 154 16.57 -9.69 2.95
N GLN A 155 15.89 -10.71 2.47
CA GLN A 155 15.46 -10.83 1.08
C GLN A 155 14.12 -10.12 0.91
N TRP A 156 13.87 -9.67 -0.33
CA TRP A 156 12.69 -8.91 -0.69
C TRP A 156 12.03 -9.48 -1.93
N TYR A 157 10.73 -9.59 -1.91
CA TYR A 157 9.90 -10.04 -3.02
C TYR A 157 9.22 -8.85 -3.66
N ASP A 158 9.40 -8.65 -4.95
CA ASP A 158 8.51 -7.76 -5.70
C ASP A 158 7.07 -8.30 -5.58
N PHE A 159 6.17 -7.47 -5.05
CA PHE A 159 4.79 -7.88 -4.78
C PHE A 159 4.02 -8.27 -6.05
N TRP A 160 4.40 -7.68 -7.18
CA TRP A 160 3.69 -7.84 -8.44
C TRP A 160 4.18 -9.03 -9.27
N THR A 161 5.48 -9.32 -9.23
CA THR A 161 6.13 -10.35 -10.04
C THR A 161 6.55 -11.58 -9.25
N ASN A 162 6.67 -11.45 -7.92
CA ASN A 162 7.30 -12.43 -7.02
C ASN A 162 8.80 -12.65 -7.28
N GLU A 163 9.45 -11.78 -8.04
CA GLU A 163 10.91 -11.81 -8.17
C GLU A 163 11.57 -11.50 -6.84
N VAL A 164 12.65 -12.21 -6.55
CA VAL A 164 13.39 -12.09 -5.30
C VAL A 164 14.66 -11.28 -5.51
N ALA A 165 14.92 -10.35 -4.61
CA ALA A 165 16.14 -9.57 -4.57
C ALA A 165 16.75 -9.56 -3.17
N GLU A 166 18.08 -9.57 -3.11
CA GLU A 166 18.80 -9.41 -1.85
C GLU A 166 18.71 -7.95 -1.36
N GLY A 167 18.64 -7.78 -0.04
CA GLY A 167 18.73 -6.46 0.57
C GLY A 167 20.16 -5.89 0.57
N GLY A 168 20.30 -4.65 1.01
CA GLY A 168 21.57 -3.93 1.09
C GLY A 168 21.98 -3.23 -0.22
N GLN A 169 21.10 -3.15 -1.21
CA GLN A 169 21.40 -2.61 -2.53
C GLN A 169 20.36 -1.61 -3.03
N LYS A 170 20.82 -0.74 -3.91
CA LYS A 170 19.95 0.05 -4.78
C LYS A 170 19.52 -0.80 -5.97
N LEU A 171 18.26 -0.71 -6.29
CA LEU A 171 17.65 -1.43 -7.40
C LEU A 171 17.01 -0.45 -8.38
N LYS A 172 17.34 -0.58 -9.65
CA LYS A 172 16.66 0.13 -10.72
C LYS A 172 15.46 -0.70 -11.16
N VAL A 173 14.26 -0.16 -10.96
CA VAL A 173 13.02 -0.88 -11.21
C VAL A 173 12.20 -0.22 -12.31
N THR A 174 11.50 -1.04 -13.06
CA THR A 174 10.50 -0.58 -14.02
C THR A 174 9.23 -0.16 -13.28
N THR A 175 8.75 1.03 -13.55
CA THR A 175 7.47 1.53 -13.06
C THR A 175 6.44 1.57 -14.16
N VAL A 176 5.22 1.16 -13.85
CA VAL A 176 4.06 1.30 -14.72
C VAL A 176 3.04 2.23 -14.08
N PHE A 177 2.17 2.82 -14.88
CA PHE A 177 1.27 3.86 -14.41
C PHE A 177 0.28 3.39 -13.34
N ASN A 178 -0.22 2.17 -13.47
CA ASN A 178 -1.26 1.60 -12.59
C ASN A 178 -0.73 0.89 -11.34
N ARG A 179 0.59 0.92 -11.07
CA ARG A 179 1.19 0.23 -9.91
C ARG A 179 2.18 1.12 -9.19
N ILE A 180 2.22 0.97 -7.88
CA ILE A 180 3.27 1.51 -7.01
C ILE A 180 4.37 0.46 -6.85
N PRO A 181 5.66 0.79 -6.89
CA PRO A 181 6.73 -0.11 -6.50
C PRO A 181 6.55 -0.57 -5.06
N LEU A 182 6.42 -1.87 -4.88
CA LEU A 182 6.03 -2.50 -3.63
C LEU A 182 6.79 -3.80 -3.44
N TYR A 183 7.47 -3.94 -2.31
CA TYR A 183 8.23 -5.13 -1.96
C TYR A 183 7.71 -5.73 -0.67
N VAL A 184 7.83 -7.03 -0.55
CA VAL A 184 7.45 -7.77 0.66
C VAL A 184 8.70 -8.41 1.26
N ARG A 185 8.89 -8.19 2.56
CA ARG A 185 10.00 -8.76 3.32
C ARG A 185 9.89 -10.27 3.41
N ALA A 186 10.99 -10.99 3.24
CA ALA A 186 11.05 -12.43 3.51
C ALA A 186 10.64 -12.74 4.96
N GLY A 187 9.93 -13.85 5.16
CA GLY A 187 9.29 -14.22 6.43
C GLY A 187 7.88 -13.65 6.61
N SER A 188 7.41 -12.78 5.71
CA SER A 188 6.07 -12.20 5.84
C SER A 188 4.96 -13.21 5.54
N ILE A 189 3.87 -13.07 6.29
CA ILE A 189 2.58 -13.74 6.06
C ILE A 189 1.56 -12.63 5.81
N VAL A 190 0.98 -12.59 4.62
CA VAL A 190 0.05 -11.54 4.20
C VAL A 190 -1.30 -12.15 3.84
N PRO A 191 -2.33 -11.96 4.68
CA PRO A 191 -3.69 -12.33 4.32
C PRO A 191 -4.29 -11.29 3.36
N LEU A 192 -4.91 -11.78 2.29
CA LEU A 192 -5.63 -10.99 1.32
C LEU A 192 -7.12 -11.37 1.35
N GLY A 193 -7.97 -10.36 1.41
CA GLY A 193 -9.42 -10.50 1.40
C GLY A 193 -10.00 -10.68 -0.01
N PRO A 194 -11.31 -10.92 -0.09
CA PRO A 194 -12.03 -11.06 -1.35
C PRO A 194 -12.12 -9.73 -2.13
N ASP A 195 -12.43 -9.82 -3.41
CA ASP A 195 -12.81 -8.64 -4.21
C ASP A 195 -14.22 -8.17 -3.79
N VAL A 196 -14.32 -6.92 -3.37
CA VAL A 196 -15.53 -6.31 -2.80
C VAL A 196 -15.69 -4.86 -3.24
N GLN A 197 -16.93 -4.38 -3.23
CA GLN A 197 -17.27 -2.98 -3.47
C GLN A 197 -17.24 -2.13 -2.18
N TYR A 198 -17.47 -2.77 -1.03
CA TYR A 198 -17.40 -2.14 0.31
C TYR A 198 -17.06 -3.21 1.36
N VAL A 199 -16.51 -2.79 2.51
CA VAL A 199 -15.88 -3.68 3.50
C VAL A 199 -16.81 -4.78 4.01
N THR A 200 -18.10 -4.49 4.17
CA THR A 200 -19.10 -5.44 4.74
C THR A 200 -19.86 -6.26 3.69
N GLU A 201 -19.45 -6.17 2.39
CA GLU A 201 -20.12 -6.93 1.32
C GLU A 201 -19.98 -8.43 1.49
N LYS A 202 -18.81 -8.89 1.92
CA LYS A 202 -18.49 -10.31 2.13
C LYS A 202 -17.77 -10.50 3.45
N LYS A 203 -18.07 -11.59 4.14
CA LYS A 203 -17.26 -12.03 5.27
C LYS A 203 -15.88 -12.51 4.82
N TRP A 204 -14.91 -12.51 5.72
CA TRP A 204 -13.56 -13.01 5.44
C TRP A 204 -13.47 -14.54 5.58
N ASP A 205 -14.45 -15.25 5.05
CA ASP A 205 -14.54 -16.73 5.12
C ASP A 205 -13.49 -17.44 4.27
N ASN A 206 -13.02 -16.77 3.20
CA ASN A 206 -12.06 -17.30 2.24
C ASN A 206 -10.94 -16.31 2.00
N LEU A 207 -9.93 -16.32 2.87
CA LEU A 207 -8.73 -15.49 2.71
C LEU A 207 -7.68 -16.22 1.87
N LYS A 208 -7.00 -15.47 1.01
CA LYS A 208 -5.76 -15.91 0.40
C LYS A 208 -4.60 -15.55 1.32
N VAL A 209 -3.95 -16.54 1.92
CA VAL A 209 -2.77 -16.31 2.75
C VAL A 209 -1.52 -16.48 1.89
N CYS A 210 -0.79 -15.39 1.69
CA CYS A 210 0.47 -15.37 0.96
C CYS A 210 1.63 -15.47 1.95
N VAL A 211 2.53 -16.44 1.74
CA VAL A 211 3.77 -16.58 2.51
C VAL A 211 4.94 -16.24 1.62
N TYR A 212 5.86 -15.41 2.13
CA TYR A 212 7.07 -14.98 1.45
C TYR A 212 8.28 -15.63 2.14
N PRO A 213 8.81 -16.76 1.64
CA PRO A 213 9.87 -17.52 2.30
C PRO A 213 11.20 -16.76 2.42
N GLY A 214 12.20 -17.42 3.07
CA GLY A 214 13.56 -16.87 3.24
C GLY A 214 13.89 -16.43 4.66
N ALA A 215 12.90 -16.41 5.55
CA ALA A 215 13.05 -16.24 7.00
C ALA A 215 11.83 -16.83 7.72
N ASP A 216 11.99 -17.17 9.00
CA ASP A 216 10.83 -17.46 9.86
C ASP A 216 9.96 -16.23 10.03
N GLY A 217 8.66 -16.45 10.21
CA GLY A 217 7.70 -15.35 10.33
C GLY A 217 6.47 -15.67 11.15
N ASN A 218 5.78 -14.63 11.54
CA ASN A 218 4.50 -14.75 12.23
C ASN A 218 3.57 -13.61 11.82
N PHE A 219 2.27 -13.87 11.95
CA PHE A 219 1.21 -12.90 11.77
C PHE A 219 0.01 -13.30 12.64
N VAL A 220 -0.68 -12.35 13.20
CA VAL A 220 -1.92 -12.58 13.93
C VAL A 220 -3.07 -11.95 13.17
N LEU A 221 -3.96 -12.76 12.62
CA LEU A 221 -5.18 -12.25 12.02
C LEU A 221 -6.14 -11.87 13.14
N TYR A 222 -6.56 -10.62 13.15
CA TYR A 222 -7.49 -10.02 14.09
C TYR A 222 -8.84 -9.78 13.45
N GLU A 223 -9.91 -10.12 14.17
CA GLU A 223 -11.30 -9.88 13.77
C GLU A 223 -12.15 -9.48 14.97
N ASP A 224 -13.07 -8.53 14.77
CA ASP A 224 -14.09 -8.10 15.74
C ASP A 224 -15.41 -7.72 15.03
N GLU A 225 -16.31 -7.05 15.71
CA GLU A 225 -17.60 -6.60 15.15
C GLU A 225 -17.48 -5.43 14.17
N GLY A 226 -16.32 -4.77 14.08
CA GLY A 226 -15.95 -3.77 13.05
C GLY A 226 -16.49 -2.35 13.25
N ASN A 227 -17.52 -2.12 14.03
CA ASN A 227 -18.23 -0.82 14.10
C ASN A 227 -18.57 -0.34 15.51
N ASN A 228 -17.98 -0.94 16.54
CA ASN A 228 -18.20 -0.55 17.94
C ASN A 228 -16.91 -0.72 18.76
N TYR A 229 -17.00 -0.53 20.07
CA TYR A 229 -15.89 -0.64 21.02
C TYR A 229 -15.97 -1.89 21.90
N ASN A 230 -16.76 -2.90 21.55
CA ASN A 230 -16.89 -4.13 22.34
C ASN A 230 -15.57 -4.90 22.43
N TYR A 231 -14.66 -4.71 21.49
CA TYR A 231 -13.31 -5.28 21.54
C TYR A 231 -12.52 -4.84 22.78
N GLU A 232 -12.78 -3.66 23.36
CA GLU A 232 -12.17 -3.22 24.62
C GLU A 232 -12.61 -4.10 25.81
N ASN A 233 -13.75 -4.79 25.68
CA ASN A 233 -14.29 -5.75 26.63
C ASN A 233 -14.02 -7.21 26.23
N GLY A 234 -13.15 -7.45 25.26
CA GLY A 234 -12.73 -8.78 24.84
C GLY A 234 -13.58 -9.41 23.71
N ALA A 235 -14.51 -8.66 23.08
CA ALA A 235 -15.30 -9.14 21.96
C ALA A 235 -14.49 -9.06 20.64
N TYR A 236 -13.49 -9.92 20.51
CA TYR A 236 -12.65 -10.05 19.33
C TYR A 236 -12.05 -11.45 19.24
N THR A 237 -11.44 -11.75 18.10
CA THR A 237 -10.67 -12.99 17.91
C THR A 237 -9.30 -12.72 17.33
N GLU A 238 -8.35 -13.59 17.70
CA GLU A 238 -7.01 -13.65 17.13
C GLU A 238 -6.77 -15.04 16.55
N ILE A 239 -6.22 -15.12 15.34
CA ILE A 239 -5.78 -16.37 14.70
C ILE A 239 -4.29 -16.26 14.45
N PRO A 240 -3.42 -16.85 15.28
CA PRO A 240 -1.98 -16.83 15.05
C PRO A 240 -1.60 -17.68 13.85
N MET A 241 -0.70 -17.14 13.03
CA MET A 241 -0.08 -17.82 11.89
C MET A 241 1.42 -17.78 12.07
N ILE A 242 2.09 -18.93 11.90
CA ILE A 242 3.54 -19.05 12.08
C ILE A 242 4.13 -19.76 10.86
N TRP A 243 5.11 -19.13 10.23
CA TRP A 243 5.89 -19.70 9.16
C TRP A 243 7.24 -20.19 9.70
N ASN A 244 7.53 -21.48 9.52
CA ASN A 244 8.85 -22.03 9.75
C ASN A 244 9.55 -22.24 8.41
N ASP A 245 10.53 -21.43 8.10
CA ASP A 245 11.17 -21.42 6.79
C ASP A 245 11.98 -22.70 6.53
N ALA A 246 12.71 -23.18 7.51
CA ALA A 246 13.52 -24.40 7.39
C ALA A 246 12.66 -25.64 7.10
N LYS A 247 11.45 -25.71 7.66
CA LYS A 247 10.50 -26.80 7.46
C LYS A 247 9.54 -26.55 6.29
N ARG A 248 9.53 -25.34 5.73
CA ARG A 248 8.57 -24.90 4.70
C ARG A 248 7.12 -25.15 5.12
N THR A 249 6.81 -24.84 6.38
CA THR A 249 5.52 -25.15 6.98
C THR A 249 4.87 -23.88 7.52
N LEU A 250 3.65 -23.61 7.09
CA LEU A 250 2.75 -22.64 7.68
C LEU A 250 1.85 -23.36 8.70
N THR A 251 1.90 -22.93 9.96
CA THR A 251 0.97 -23.35 11.00
C THR A 251 -0.05 -22.26 11.22
N ILE A 252 -1.33 -22.59 11.11
CA ILE A 252 -2.45 -21.74 11.51
C ILE A 252 -3.00 -22.31 12.79
N ASP A 253 -2.81 -21.58 13.89
CA ASP A 253 -3.27 -22.02 15.21
C ASP A 253 -4.78 -21.87 15.38
N ALA A 254 -5.28 -22.47 16.45
CA ALA A 254 -6.67 -22.31 16.84
C ALA A 254 -7.01 -20.82 17.11
N ARG A 255 -8.19 -20.42 16.68
CA ARG A 255 -8.77 -19.11 16.98
C ARG A 255 -8.91 -18.92 18.50
N ARG A 256 -8.52 -17.76 19.00
CA ARG A 256 -8.63 -17.34 20.39
C ARG A 256 -9.64 -16.21 20.49
N GLY A 257 -10.49 -16.26 21.53
CA GLY A 257 -11.55 -15.26 21.74
C GLY A 257 -12.84 -15.56 20.97
N CYS A 258 -13.80 -14.66 21.08
CA CYS A 258 -15.10 -14.72 20.39
C CYS A 258 -15.73 -13.34 20.33
N TYR A 259 -16.60 -13.12 19.35
CA TYR A 259 -17.46 -11.93 19.23
C TYR A 259 -18.79 -12.29 18.57
N GLU A 260 -19.80 -11.42 18.67
CA GLU A 260 -21.11 -11.66 18.06
C GLU A 260 -21.02 -11.55 16.52
N GLY A 261 -21.59 -12.51 15.82
CA GLY A 261 -21.57 -12.57 14.34
C GLY A 261 -20.35 -13.26 13.72
N MET A 262 -19.52 -13.88 14.54
CA MET A 262 -18.39 -14.70 14.13
C MET A 262 -18.81 -15.90 13.25
#